data_81c6df12ee9c8931dd436f64cedd81fd
#
_entry.id   81c6df12ee9c8931dd436f64cedd81fd
#
_cell.length_a   1.000
_cell.length_b   1.000
_cell.length_c   1.000
_cell.angle_alpha   90.00
_cell.angle_beta   90.00
_cell.angle_gamma   90.00
#
_symmetry.space_group_name_H-M   'P 1'
#
loop_
_entity.id
_entity.type
_entity.pdbx_description
1 polymer ?
#
loop_
_entity_poly.entity_id
_entity_poly.type
_entity_poly.pdbx_seq_one_letter_code
_entity_poly.pdbx_strand_id
1 'polypeptide(L)'
;DSYHQSRDTDQYKKIKHRIIGNTAFSIIVNKILKGNQKQLAYVNNDIPNSSNYVNTSIECYPDGILPYNSELVYPIVPIKGNETNQRDLKGFICIDCNKPNKFDENRYDIPMVQGIADGIYDIFAKRNNG
;
A
#
# COMPACT_ATOMS: atom_id res chain seq x y z
N ASP A 1 -20.11 1.24 10.82
CA ASP A 1 -19.01 2.15 10.69
C ASP A 1 -19.24 3.07 9.48
N SER A 2 -19.25 4.38 9.72
CA SER A 2 -19.52 5.38 8.68
C SER A 2 -18.54 5.30 7.50
N TYR A 3 -17.30 4.90 7.76
CA TYR A 3 -16.29 4.72 6.72
C TYR A 3 -16.72 3.67 5.70
N HIS A 4 -17.19 2.53 6.16
CA HIS A 4 -17.63 1.45 5.26
C HIS A 4 -18.92 1.77 4.53
N GLN A 5 -19.78 2.58 5.13
CA GLN A 5 -21.05 2.98 4.52
C GLN A 5 -20.85 3.94 3.35
N SER A 6 -19.76 4.70 3.30
CA SER A 6 -19.50 5.65 2.23
C SER A 6 -18.88 5.04 0.98
N ARG A 7 -18.37 3.80 1.07
CA ARG A 7 -17.72 3.12 -0.06
C ARG A 7 -18.75 2.38 -0.89
N ASP A 8 -18.70 2.60 -2.21
CA ASP A 8 -19.43 1.76 -3.16
C ASP A 8 -18.67 0.45 -3.32
N THR A 9 -19.14 -0.61 -2.65
CA THR A 9 -18.47 -1.91 -2.66
C THR A 9 -18.52 -2.60 -4.02
N ASP A 10 -19.57 -2.40 -4.79
CA ASP A 10 -19.67 -2.98 -6.13
C ASP A 10 -18.71 -2.32 -7.10
N GLN A 11 -18.60 -1.00 -7.04
CA GLN A 11 -17.62 -0.25 -7.83
C GLN A 11 -16.19 -0.62 -7.43
N TYR A 12 -15.93 -0.75 -6.12
CA TYR A 12 -14.61 -1.16 -5.63
C TYR A 12 -14.18 -2.51 -6.18
N LYS A 13 -15.08 -3.48 -6.23
CA LYS A 13 -14.79 -4.81 -6.78
C LYS A 13 -14.47 -4.80 -8.27
N LYS A 14 -14.99 -3.81 -9.01
CA LYS A 14 -14.77 -3.68 -10.45
C LYS A 14 -13.50 -2.92 -10.81
N ILE A 15 -12.97 -2.12 -9.90
CA ILE A 15 -11.80 -1.31 -10.16
C ILE A 15 -10.55 -2.18 -10.20
N LYS A 16 -9.78 -2.03 -11.28
CA LYS A 16 -8.43 -2.58 -11.38
C LYS A 16 -7.44 -1.48 -11.01
N HIS A 17 -6.81 -1.65 -9.86
CA HIS A 17 -5.80 -0.69 -9.40
C HIS A 17 -4.51 -0.91 -10.18
N ARG A 18 -4.14 0.06 -10.99
CA ARG A 18 -2.88 0.03 -11.73
C ARG A 18 -1.75 0.49 -10.81
N ILE A 19 -0.59 -0.12 -10.95
CA ILE A 19 0.62 0.33 -10.24
C ILE A 19 0.98 1.73 -10.73
N ILE A 20 1.07 1.90 -12.06
CA ILE A 20 1.27 3.22 -12.68
C ILE A 20 -0.04 4.00 -12.55
N GLY A 21 0.03 5.19 -11.98
CA GLY A 21 -1.15 6.03 -11.74
C GLY A 21 -1.67 5.97 -10.30
N ASN A 22 -1.08 5.15 -9.44
CA ASN A 22 -1.27 5.21 -7.99
C ASN A 22 0.03 5.63 -7.34
N THR A 23 0.04 6.74 -6.63
CA THR A 23 1.26 7.34 -6.07
C THR A 23 2.02 6.38 -5.18
N ALA A 24 1.33 5.76 -4.22
CA ALA A 24 1.97 4.84 -3.27
C ALA A 24 2.63 3.66 -4.00
N PHE A 25 1.91 3.01 -4.90
CA PHE A 25 2.42 1.84 -5.63
C PHE A 25 3.59 2.21 -6.54
N SER A 26 3.49 3.33 -7.24
CA SER A 26 4.56 3.80 -8.14
C SER A 26 5.85 4.09 -7.38
N ILE A 27 5.75 4.75 -6.22
CA ILE A 27 6.90 5.06 -5.38
C ILE A 27 7.56 3.78 -4.87
N ILE A 28 6.76 2.82 -4.40
CA ILE A 28 7.29 1.54 -3.90
C ILE A 28 8.00 0.76 -5.02
N VAL A 29 7.38 0.65 -6.20
CA VAL A 29 7.99 -0.05 -7.33
C VAL A 29 9.31 0.62 -7.74
N ASN A 30 9.38 1.94 -7.74
CA ASN A 30 10.62 2.64 -8.02
C ASN A 30 11.70 2.36 -6.98
N LYS A 31 11.35 2.23 -5.69
CA LYS A 31 12.29 1.81 -4.65
C LYS A 31 12.83 0.41 -4.93
N ILE A 32 11.96 -0.53 -5.31
CA ILE A 32 12.35 -1.89 -5.64
C ILE A 32 13.31 -1.91 -6.84
N LEU A 33 12.98 -1.15 -7.88
CA LEU A 33 13.81 -1.09 -9.09
C LEU A 33 15.19 -0.48 -8.84
N LYS A 34 15.29 0.52 -7.97
CA LYS A 34 16.56 1.13 -7.60
C LYS A 34 17.44 0.18 -6.79
N GLY A 35 16.84 -0.74 -6.04
CA GLY A 35 17.56 -1.65 -5.15
C GLY A 35 18.19 -0.95 -3.95
N ASN A 36 18.69 -1.73 -3.00
CA ASN A 36 19.43 -1.26 -1.82
C ASN A 36 18.70 -0.21 -0.97
N GLN A 37 17.37 -0.22 -0.99
CA GLN A 37 16.57 0.68 -0.17
C GLN A 37 16.44 0.09 1.23
N LYS A 38 16.72 0.90 2.26
CA LYS A 38 16.62 0.47 3.66
C LYS A 38 15.19 0.14 4.07
N GLN A 39 14.22 0.74 3.40
CA GLN A 39 12.82 0.62 3.77
C GLN A 39 11.96 0.78 2.52
N LEU A 40 11.03 -0.14 2.31
CA LEU A 40 10.18 -0.18 1.12
C LEU A 40 8.80 0.45 1.35
N ALA A 41 8.48 0.85 2.57
CA ALA A 41 7.16 1.41 2.88
C ALA A 41 6.95 2.76 2.21
N TYR A 42 5.71 3.05 1.90
CA TYR A 42 5.22 4.39 1.62
C TYR A 42 4.34 4.83 2.79
N VAL A 43 4.62 6.00 3.34
CA VAL A 43 3.83 6.61 4.40
C VAL A 43 3.42 8.01 3.97
N ASN A 44 2.14 8.31 4.08
CA ASN A 44 1.61 9.65 3.86
C ASN A 44 0.67 9.99 5.01
N ASN A 45 1.05 10.95 5.82
CA ASN A 45 0.31 11.36 7.01
C ASN A 45 -0.60 12.57 6.79
N ASP A 46 -0.64 13.10 5.56
CA ASP A 46 -1.46 14.26 5.20
C ASP A 46 -1.87 14.20 3.72
N ILE A 47 -2.70 13.24 3.40
CA ILE A 47 -3.16 13.00 2.02
C ILE A 47 -3.86 14.23 1.42
N PRO A 48 -4.77 14.94 2.13
CA PRO A 48 -5.47 16.07 1.53
C PRO A 48 -4.57 17.21 1.07
N ASN A 49 -3.42 17.39 1.71
CA ASN A 49 -2.47 18.45 1.36
C ASN A 49 -1.30 17.97 0.50
N SER A 50 -1.33 16.71 0.07
CA SER A 50 -0.28 16.15 -0.80
C SER A 50 -0.52 16.54 -2.24
N SER A 51 0.44 17.26 -2.83
CA SER A 51 0.36 17.62 -4.25
C SER A 51 0.63 16.40 -5.13
N ASN A 52 -0.13 16.30 -6.22
CA ASN A 52 0.01 15.23 -7.21
C ASN A 52 -0.23 13.81 -6.66
N TYR A 53 -0.89 13.70 -5.51
CA TYR A 53 -1.28 12.40 -4.98
C TYR A 53 -2.46 11.83 -5.79
N VAL A 54 -2.30 10.61 -6.27
CA VAL A 54 -3.35 9.89 -7.03
C VAL A 54 -3.63 8.57 -6.36
N ASN A 55 -4.91 8.27 -6.18
CA ASN A 55 -5.37 6.99 -5.69
C ASN A 55 -6.68 6.63 -6.41
N THR A 56 -6.64 5.56 -7.20
CA THR A 56 -7.80 5.13 -7.99
C THR A 56 -8.99 4.70 -7.15
N SER A 57 -8.79 4.44 -5.86
CA SER A 57 -9.91 4.16 -4.94
C SER A 57 -10.90 5.31 -4.84
N ILE A 58 -10.53 6.53 -5.25
CA ILE A 58 -11.44 7.68 -5.26
C ILE A 58 -12.69 7.40 -6.09
N GLU A 59 -12.59 6.56 -7.10
CA GLU A 59 -13.72 6.16 -7.94
C GLU A 59 -14.78 5.35 -7.18
N CYS A 60 -14.42 4.80 -6.01
CA CYS A 60 -15.33 4.05 -5.16
C CYS A 60 -16.19 4.92 -4.27
N TYR A 61 -15.93 6.23 -4.24
CA TYR A 61 -16.62 7.18 -3.37
C TYR A 61 -17.47 8.13 -4.19
N PRO A 62 -18.82 8.16 -3.97
CA PRO A 62 -19.74 8.94 -4.84
C PRO A 62 -19.46 10.44 -4.86
N ASP A 63 -18.92 10.99 -3.77
CA ASP A 63 -18.58 12.42 -3.68
C ASP A 63 -17.23 12.78 -4.32
N GLY A 64 -16.47 11.78 -4.76
CA GLY A 64 -15.15 12.01 -5.34
C GLY A 64 -14.08 12.45 -4.34
N ILE A 65 -14.32 12.19 -3.05
CA ILE A 65 -13.42 12.58 -1.96
C ILE A 65 -12.97 11.32 -1.21
N LEU A 66 -11.65 11.14 -1.06
CA LEU A 66 -11.13 10.06 -0.25
C LEU A 66 -11.40 10.35 1.24
N PRO A 67 -11.98 9.39 1.99
CA PRO A 67 -12.32 9.62 3.39
C PRO A 67 -11.13 9.48 4.34
N TYR A 68 -9.97 9.03 3.85
CA TYR A 68 -8.81 8.85 4.71
C TYR A 68 -7.80 9.98 4.53
N ASN A 69 -7.10 10.28 5.63
CA ASN A 69 -6.11 11.36 5.72
C ASN A 69 -4.69 10.84 5.87
N SER A 70 -4.52 9.58 6.28
CA SER A 70 -3.23 8.93 6.41
C SER A 70 -3.23 7.57 5.73
N GLU A 71 -2.08 7.16 5.24
CA GLU A 71 -1.91 5.89 4.53
C GLU A 71 -0.52 5.31 4.79
N LEU A 72 -0.49 4.00 4.98
CA LEU A 72 0.74 3.22 5.03
C LEU A 72 0.60 2.07 4.05
N VAL A 73 1.53 1.96 3.09
CA VAL A 73 1.53 0.89 2.09
C VAL A 73 2.87 0.16 2.14
N TYR A 74 2.82 -1.16 2.09
CA TYR A 74 4.00 -2.00 2.09
C TYR A 74 3.88 -3.11 1.03
N PRO A 75 4.94 -3.39 0.25
CA PRO A 75 4.87 -4.42 -0.77
C PRO A 75 5.00 -5.83 -0.17
N ILE A 76 4.35 -6.79 -0.81
CA ILE A 76 4.49 -8.21 -0.49
C ILE A 76 5.56 -8.78 -1.43
N VAL A 77 6.79 -8.87 -0.91
CA VAL A 77 7.99 -9.26 -1.65
C VAL A 77 8.81 -10.25 -0.83
N PRO A 78 9.69 -11.05 -1.45
CA PRO A 78 10.53 -11.98 -0.70
C PRO A 78 11.53 -11.27 0.20
N ILE A 79 11.79 -11.87 1.36
CA ILE A 79 12.87 -11.44 2.25
C ILE A 79 14.15 -12.12 1.76
N LYS A 80 14.85 -11.51 0.85
CA LYS A 80 16.14 -12.05 0.41
C LYS A 80 17.18 -10.95 0.39
N GLY A 81 17.86 -10.79 1.51
CA GLY A 81 19.00 -9.89 1.58
C GLY A 81 18.73 -8.56 0.88
N ASN A 82 19.56 -8.22 -0.09
CA ASN A 82 19.46 -6.99 -0.85
C ASN A 82 18.78 -7.15 -2.21
N GLU A 83 18.28 -8.35 -2.54
CA GLU A 83 17.72 -8.63 -3.86
C GLU A 83 16.19 -8.69 -3.84
N THR A 84 15.55 -7.54 -3.73
CA THR A 84 14.13 -7.45 -3.99
C THR A 84 13.93 -7.19 -5.48
N ASN A 85 13.23 -8.08 -6.15
CA ASN A 85 12.99 -7.99 -7.59
C ASN A 85 11.51 -7.71 -7.82
N GLN A 86 11.21 -6.78 -8.73
CA GLN A 86 9.85 -6.47 -9.13
C GLN A 86 9.05 -7.70 -9.57
N ARG A 87 9.71 -8.69 -10.18
CA ARG A 87 9.06 -9.93 -10.62
C ARG A 87 8.50 -10.76 -9.47
N ASP A 88 9.04 -10.58 -8.28
CA ASP A 88 8.61 -11.29 -7.07
C ASP A 88 7.55 -10.54 -6.29
N LEU A 89 7.13 -9.39 -6.75
CA LEU A 89 6.08 -8.59 -6.12
C LEU A 89 4.73 -9.31 -6.27
N LYS A 90 4.12 -9.67 -5.14
CA LYS A 90 2.84 -10.37 -5.10
C LYS A 90 1.65 -9.44 -4.90
N GLY A 91 1.89 -8.27 -4.35
CA GLY A 91 0.84 -7.30 -4.07
C GLY A 91 1.30 -6.27 -3.05
N PHE A 92 0.34 -5.57 -2.46
CA PHE A 92 0.59 -4.54 -1.47
C PHE A 92 -0.35 -4.70 -0.29
N ILE A 93 0.12 -4.36 0.90
CA ILE A 93 -0.73 -4.14 2.06
C ILE A 93 -0.97 -2.64 2.15
N CYS A 94 -2.24 -2.24 2.17
CA CYS A 94 -2.65 -0.85 2.29
C CYS A 94 -3.41 -0.66 3.59
N ILE A 95 -2.97 0.26 4.42
CA ILE A 95 -3.62 0.61 5.68
C ILE A 95 -3.97 2.09 5.62
N ASP A 96 -5.26 2.39 5.75
CA ASP A 96 -5.79 3.74 5.66
C ASP A 96 -6.36 4.17 7.01
N CYS A 97 -6.30 5.46 7.29
CA CYS A 97 -6.92 6.04 8.46
C CYS A 97 -7.57 7.39 8.12
N ASN A 98 -8.75 7.64 8.69
CA ASN A 98 -9.45 8.91 8.50
C ASN A 98 -8.86 10.05 9.32
N LYS A 99 -7.83 9.79 10.12
CA LYS A 99 -7.14 10.82 10.91
C LYS A 99 -5.77 11.11 10.30
N PRO A 100 -5.31 12.37 10.32
CA PRO A 100 -3.95 12.70 9.89
C PRO A 100 -2.93 12.22 10.93
N ASN A 101 -1.67 12.14 10.53
CA ASN A 101 -0.54 11.82 11.42
C ASN A 101 -0.71 10.51 12.19
N LYS A 102 -1.32 9.50 11.55
CA LYS A 102 -1.59 8.22 12.20
C LYS A 102 -0.40 7.30 12.27
N PHE A 103 0.51 7.36 11.29
CA PHE A 103 1.61 6.41 11.17
C PHE A 103 2.94 7.04 11.57
N ASP A 104 3.73 6.30 12.35
CA ASP A 104 5.06 6.73 12.83
C ASP A 104 6.14 5.90 12.14
N GLU A 105 6.90 6.53 11.25
CA GLU A 105 7.97 5.87 10.49
C GLU A 105 9.15 5.43 11.39
N ASN A 106 9.27 5.99 12.57
CA ASN A 106 10.42 5.79 13.46
C ASN A 106 10.16 4.78 14.57
N ARG A 107 8.96 4.18 14.63
CA ARG A 107 8.58 3.23 15.67
C ARG A 107 8.23 1.87 15.10
N TYR A 108 7.07 1.34 15.49
CA TYR A 108 6.71 -0.05 15.24
C TYR A 108 5.84 -0.26 14.00
N ASP A 109 5.27 0.79 13.43
CA ASP A 109 4.28 0.68 12.36
C ASP A 109 4.86 -0.04 11.14
N ILE A 110 6.04 0.36 10.71
CA ILE A 110 6.67 -0.26 9.54
C ILE A 110 7.15 -1.68 9.83
N PRO A 111 7.88 -1.97 10.92
CA PRO A 111 8.24 -3.34 11.24
C PRO A 111 7.05 -4.29 11.40
N MET A 112 5.93 -3.80 11.93
CA MET A 112 4.71 -4.60 12.06
C MET A 112 4.12 -4.95 10.69
N VAL A 113 3.94 -3.98 9.81
CA VAL A 113 3.39 -4.24 8.48
C VAL A 113 4.34 -5.08 7.64
N GLN A 114 5.64 -4.87 7.78
CA GLN A 114 6.65 -5.70 7.13
C GLN A 114 6.53 -7.15 7.57
N GLY A 115 6.39 -7.43 8.87
CA GLY A 115 6.20 -8.78 9.36
C GLY A 115 4.95 -9.45 8.80
N ILE A 116 3.85 -8.71 8.67
CA ILE A 116 2.62 -9.20 8.06
C ILE A 116 2.85 -9.51 6.58
N ALA A 117 3.49 -8.62 5.85
CA ALA A 117 3.80 -8.80 4.43
C ALA A 117 4.68 -10.03 4.20
N ASP A 118 5.69 -10.22 5.04
CA ASP A 118 6.60 -11.36 4.98
C ASP A 118 5.85 -12.67 5.20
N GLY A 119 4.94 -12.71 6.17
CA GLY A 119 4.09 -13.88 6.42
C GLY A 119 3.16 -14.20 5.26
N ILE A 120 2.57 -13.18 4.64
CA ILE A 120 1.72 -13.36 3.46
C ILE A 120 2.54 -13.86 2.27
N TYR A 121 3.74 -13.32 2.07
CA TYR A 121 4.61 -13.80 1.00
C TYR A 121 4.92 -15.28 1.14
N ASP A 122 5.23 -15.74 2.36
CA ASP A 122 5.52 -17.15 2.63
C ASP A 122 4.33 -18.05 2.28
N ILE A 123 3.11 -17.61 2.54
CA ILE A 123 1.90 -18.35 2.18
C ILE A 123 1.80 -18.49 0.65
N PHE A 124 2.03 -17.41 -0.10
CA PHE A 124 2.01 -17.46 -1.56
C PHE A 124 3.12 -18.39 -2.10
N ALA A 125 4.31 -18.31 -1.56
CA ALA A 125 5.43 -19.13 -1.98
C ALA A 125 5.15 -20.62 -1.76
N LYS A 126 4.59 -20.99 -0.61
CA LYS A 126 4.22 -22.37 -0.30
C LYS A 126 3.14 -22.92 -1.23
N ARG A 127 2.15 -22.09 -1.57
CA ARG A 127 1.09 -22.51 -2.49
C ARG A 127 1.61 -22.81 -3.90
N ASN A 128 2.57 -22.01 -4.36
CA ASN A 128 3.13 -22.16 -5.70
C ASN A 128 4.11 -23.33 -5.80
N ASN A 129 4.69 -23.77 -4.68
CA ASN A 129 5.67 -24.85 -4.62
C ASN A 129 5.05 -26.17 -4.13
N GLY A 130 3.82 -26.16 -3.76
CA GLY A 130 3.07 -27.34 -3.34
C GLY A 130 2.13 -27.79 -4.42
#